data_2b24ab2093878fed5d373bedc372e0ad
#
_entry.id   2b24ab2093878fed5d373bedc372e0ad
#
_cell.length_a   1.000
_cell.length_b   1.000
_cell.length_c   1.000
_cell.angle_alpha   90.00
_cell.angle_beta   90.00
_cell.angle_gamma   90.00
#
_symmetry.space_group_name_H-M   'P 1'
#
loop_
_entity.id
_entity.type
_entity.pdbx_description
1 polymer ?
#
loop_
_entity_poly.entity_id
_entity_poly.type
_entity_poly.pdbx_seq_one_letter_code
_entity_poly.pdbx_strand_id
1 'polypeptide(L)'
;MSRVQLALNVSDLAASIDFYSKLFNTKPHKLRPGYANFAIQEPPLKLVLIEQSDADRGTGPQGALNHLGVEVETTTEVQAAAEQLTDVGVKTVEEMGTTCCYAE
;
A
#
# COMPACT_ATOMS: atom_id res chain seq x y z
N MET A 1 -4.24 -4.12 15.47
CA MET A 1 -4.85 -2.84 15.07
C MET A 1 -4.81 -2.71 13.55
N SER A 2 -5.90 -2.30 12.96
CA SER A 2 -5.94 -2.12 11.51
C SER A 2 -5.37 -0.76 11.11
N ARG A 3 -4.90 -0.65 9.89
CA ARG A 3 -4.40 0.60 9.34
C ARG A 3 -4.64 0.63 7.83
N VAL A 4 -4.74 1.84 7.30
CA VAL A 4 -4.87 2.03 5.87
C VAL A 4 -3.52 1.75 5.21
N GLN A 5 -3.55 1.03 4.10
CA GLN A 5 -2.38 0.85 3.24
C GLN A 5 -2.62 1.64 1.96
N LEU A 6 -1.70 2.54 1.67
CA LEU A 6 -1.72 3.36 0.46
C LEU A 6 -0.45 3.10 -0.33
N ALA A 7 -0.59 2.63 -1.54
CA ALA A 7 0.54 2.36 -2.41
C ALA A 7 0.54 3.31 -3.59
N LEU A 8 1.61 4.06 -3.74
CA LEU A 8 1.77 5.07 -4.78
C LEU A 8 2.86 4.67 -5.76
N ASN A 9 2.61 4.91 -7.03
CA ASN A 9 3.63 4.82 -8.06
C ASN A 9 4.38 6.15 -8.10
N VAL A 10 5.70 6.08 -8.06
CA VAL A 10 6.54 7.27 -8.07
C VAL A 10 7.59 7.15 -9.18
N SER A 11 8.03 8.29 -9.72
CA SER A 11 9.03 8.32 -10.78
C SER A 11 10.45 8.32 -10.24
N ASP A 12 10.66 8.82 -9.04
CA ASP A 12 11.98 8.91 -8.39
C ASP A 12 11.84 8.45 -6.95
N LEU A 13 12.22 7.21 -6.70
CA LEU A 13 12.06 6.61 -5.38
C LEU A 13 12.86 7.34 -4.32
N ALA A 14 14.12 7.71 -4.61
CA ALA A 14 14.97 8.37 -3.64
C ALA A 14 14.40 9.72 -3.22
N ALA A 15 13.91 10.51 -4.17
CA ALA A 15 13.30 11.81 -3.88
C ALA A 15 12.02 11.63 -3.08
N SER A 16 11.23 10.62 -3.40
CA SER A 16 9.98 10.35 -2.68
C SER A 16 10.25 9.89 -1.25
N ILE A 17 11.25 9.04 -1.04
CA ILE A 17 11.66 8.62 0.31
C ILE A 17 12.06 9.84 1.13
N ASP A 18 12.84 10.74 0.56
CA ASP A 18 13.27 11.95 1.25
C ASP A 18 12.06 12.81 1.65
N PHE A 19 11.15 13.01 0.73
CA PHE A 19 9.94 13.80 0.98
C PHE A 19 9.10 13.23 2.12
N TYR A 20 8.78 11.93 2.03
CA TYR A 20 7.88 11.32 3.02
C TYR A 20 8.55 11.09 4.36
N SER A 21 9.87 10.88 4.36
CA SER A 21 10.63 10.81 5.61
C SER A 21 10.53 12.12 6.37
N LYS A 22 10.56 13.25 5.66
CA LYS A 22 10.43 14.58 6.27
C LYS A 22 8.98 14.86 6.67
N LEU A 23 8.03 14.51 5.80
CA LEU A 23 6.62 14.77 6.07
C LEU A 23 6.14 14.05 7.33
N PHE A 24 6.51 12.81 7.50
CA PHE A 24 6.06 11.99 8.64
C PHE A 24 7.10 11.88 9.74
N ASN A 25 8.24 12.54 9.58
CA ASN A 25 9.33 12.52 10.55
C ASN A 25 9.70 11.10 10.96
N THR A 26 9.91 10.24 9.97
CA THR A 26 10.22 8.83 10.19
C THR A 26 11.09 8.31 9.05
N LYS A 27 11.69 7.16 9.25
CA LYS A 27 12.51 6.51 8.22
C LYS A 27 11.73 5.37 7.59
N PRO A 28 12.09 4.94 6.37
CA PRO A 28 11.47 3.76 5.77
C PRO A 28 11.63 2.54 6.66
N HIS A 29 10.57 1.76 6.74
CA HIS A 29 10.57 0.49 7.47
C HIS A 29 11.23 -0.61 6.64
N LYS A 30 10.98 -0.64 5.34
CA LYS A 30 11.53 -1.64 4.43
C LYS A 30 11.97 -0.97 3.14
N LEU A 31 13.13 -1.38 2.63
CA LEU A 31 13.69 -0.93 1.36
C LEU A 31 14.03 -2.13 0.49
N ARG A 32 13.68 -2.04 -0.80
CA ARG A 32 14.03 -3.00 -1.85
C ARG A 32 14.31 -2.21 -3.12
N PRO A 33 14.99 -2.78 -4.12
CA PRO A 33 15.14 -2.09 -5.39
C PRO A 33 13.78 -1.69 -5.97
N GLY A 34 13.58 -0.40 -6.21
CA GLY A 34 12.33 0.13 -6.73
C GLY A 34 11.15 0.12 -5.77
N TYR A 35 11.41 -0.10 -4.48
CA TYR A 35 10.33 -0.25 -3.50
C TYR A 35 10.76 0.27 -2.13
N ALA A 36 9.83 0.96 -1.46
CA ALA A 36 10.01 1.34 -0.06
C ALA A 36 8.66 1.33 0.64
N ASN A 37 8.66 1.06 1.94
CA ASN A 37 7.45 1.28 2.71
C ASN A 37 7.77 1.96 4.04
N PHE A 38 6.76 2.66 4.55
CA PHE A 38 6.80 3.35 5.83
C PHE A 38 5.71 2.78 6.71
N ALA A 39 6.06 2.47 7.94
CA ALA A 39 5.09 2.08 8.97
C ALA A 39 4.84 3.30 9.85
N ILE A 40 3.77 4.02 9.58
CA ILE A 40 3.45 5.26 10.28
C ILE A 40 2.43 4.95 11.36
N GLN A 41 2.66 5.45 12.57
CA GLN A 41 1.78 5.18 13.69
C GLN A 41 0.72 6.26 13.88
N GLU A 42 1.02 7.48 13.52
CA GLU A 42 0.12 8.62 13.72
C GLU A 42 0.08 9.50 12.46
N PRO A 43 -0.99 9.41 11.65
CA PRO A 43 -2.11 8.46 11.72
C PRO A 43 -1.68 7.04 11.34
N PRO A 44 -2.42 6.02 11.74
CA PRO A 44 -2.06 4.63 11.37
C PRO A 44 -2.11 4.45 9.86
N LEU A 45 -0.94 4.29 9.25
CA LEU A 45 -0.81 4.24 7.80
C LEU A 45 0.40 3.41 7.41
N LYS A 46 0.18 2.48 6.50
CA LYS A 46 1.29 1.84 5.79
C LYS A 46 1.40 2.49 4.42
N LEU A 47 2.46 3.26 4.21
CA LEU A 47 2.71 3.92 2.94
C LEU A 47 3.71 3.11 2.14
N VAL A 48 3.32 2.75 0.92
CA VAL A 48 4.15 1.97 0.01
C VAL A 48 4.49 2.82 -1.20
N LEU A 49 5.76 2.87 -1.55
CA LEU A 49 6.25 3.60 -2.72
C LEU A 49 6.85 2.59 -3.71
N ILE A 50 6.35 2.61 -4.93
CA ILE A 50 6.79 1.71 -5.99
C ILE A 50 7.29 2.55 -7.15
N GLU A 51 8.55 2.35 -7.54
CA GLU A 51 9.11 3.11 -8.65
C GLU A 51 8.61 2.55 -9.98
N GLN A 52 7.99 3.40 -10.77
CA GLN A 52 7.44 3.06 -12.06
C GLN A 52 7.84 4.13 -13.07
N SER A 53 8.14 3.71 -14.31
CA SER A 53 8.38 4.65 -15.38
C SER A 53 7.08 5.40 -15.73
N ASP A 54 7.21 6.55 -16.38
CA ASP A 54 6.03 7.31 -16.80
C ASP A 54 5.16 6.49 -17.76
N ALA A 55 5.78 5.67 -18.60
CA ALA A 55 5.03 4.82 -19.55
C ALA A 55 4.21 3.75 -18.82
N ASP A 56 4.76 3.17 -17.77
CA ASP A 56 4.07 2.13 -17.00
C ASP A 56 3.08 2.72 -16.01
N ARG A 57 3.38 3.91 -15.50
CA ARG A 57 2.56 4.57 -14.50
C ARG A 57 1.31 5.23 -15.08
N GLY A 58 1.40 5.70 -16.32
CA GLY A 58 0.34 6.49 -16.93
C GLY A 58 0.33 7.91 -16.42
N THR A 59 -0.77 8.63 -16.63
CA THR A 59 -0.90 10.03 -16.28
C THR A 59 -2.03 10.27 -15.30
N GLY A 60 -1.92 11.36 -14.55
CA GLY A 60 -2.95 11.79 -13.62
C GLY A 60 -3.04 10.94 -12.36
N PRO A 61 -4.11 11.13 -11.58
CA PRO A 61 -4.26 10.43 -10.30
C PRO A 61 -4.29 8.91 -10.41
N GLN A 62 -4.87 8.38 -11.49
CA GLN A 62 -4.93 6.93 -11.68
C GLN A 62 -3.56 6.32 -11.91
N GLY A 63 -2.66 7.07 -12.54
CA GLY A 63 -1.29 6.62 -12.75
C GLY A 63 -0.48 6.63 -11.47
N ALA A 64 -0.77 7.56 -10.57
CA ALA A 64 -0.06 7.70 -9.30
C ALA A 64 -0.52 6.67 -8.26
N LEU A 65 -1.79 6.32 -8.26
CA LEU A 65 -2.33 5.38 -7.27
C LEU A 65 -2.13 3.94 -7.76
N ASN A 66 -1.33 3.17 -7.02
CA ASN A 66 -1.17 1.75 -7.29
C ASN A 66 -2.32 0.96 -6.68
N HIS A 67 -2.49 1.08 -5.38
CA HIS A 67 -3.64 0.46 -4.73
C HIS A 67 -3.89 1.11 -3.37
N LEU A 68 -5.11 0.90 -2.87
CA LEU A 68 -5.54 1.35 -1.55
C LEU A 68 -6.22 0.16 -0.86
N GLY A 69 -5.89 -0.06 0.37
CA GLY A 69 -6.47 -1.17 1.12
C GLY A 69 -6.51 -0.89 2.60
N VAL A 70 -7.01 -1.86 3.33
CA VAL A 70 -6.98 -1.85 4.78
C VAL A 70 -6.20 -3.08 5.24
N GLU A 71 -5.12 -2.84 5.97
CA GLU A 71 -4.31 -3.92 6.52
C GLU A 71 -4.87 -4.33 7.86
N VAL A 72 -5.07 -5.61 8.05
CA VAL A 72 -5.52 -6.18 9.33
C VAL A 72 -4.48 -7.16 9.83
N GLU A 73 -4.61 -7.60 11.07
CA GLU A 73 -3.56 -8.39 11.72
C GLU A 73 -3.62 -9.88 11.40
N THR A 74 -4.79 -10.42 11.06
CA THR A 74 -4.96 -11.85 10.88
C THR A 74 -5.71 -12.18 9.59
N THR A 75 -5.45 -13.39 9.08
CA THR A 75 -6.19 -13.93 7.93
C THR A 75 -7.67 -14.06 8.24
N THR A 76 -8.01 -14.39 9.49
CA THR A 76 -9.42 -14.48 9.91
C THR A 76 -10.16 -13.16 9.72
N GLU A 77 -9.50 -12.03 10.00
CA GLU A 77 -10.10 -10.72 9.79
C GLU A 77 -10.33 -10.44 8.30
N VAL A 78 -9.41 -10.89 7.44
CA VAL A 78 -9.57 -10.76 6.00
C VAL A 78 -10.79 -11.57 5.53
N GLN A 79 -10.92 -12.80 6.01
CA GLN A 79 -12.04 -13.67 5.66
C GLN A 79 -13.36 -13.09 6.15
N ALA A 80 -13.40 -12.55 7.36
CA ALA A 80 -14.59 -11.92 7.91
C ALA A 80 -15.02 -10.71 7.08
N ALA A 81 -14.06 -9.90 6.64
CA ALA A 81 -14.35 -8.75 5.79
C ALA A 81 -14.90 -9.20 4.43
N ALA A 82 -14.32 -10.24 3.84
CA ALA A 82 -14.79 -10.78 2.56
C ALA A 82 -16.22 -11.29 2.67
N GLU A 83 -16.55 -11.99 3.76
CA GLU A 83 -17.90 -12.49 4.00
C GLU A 83 -18.90 -11.33 4.15
N GLN A 84 -18.51 -10.30 4.91
CA GLN A 84 -19.35 -9.14 5.09
C GLN A 84 -19.63 -8.43 3.76
N LEU A 85 -18.61 -8.24 2.95
CA LEU A 85 -18.77 -7.61 1.64
C LEU A 85 -19.67 -8.43 0.73
N THR A 86 -19.52 -9.75 0.74
CA THR A 86 -20.38 -10.64 -0.03
C THR A 86 -21.83 -10.52 0.44
N ASP A 87 -22.05 -10.50 1.75
CA ASP A 87 -23.39 -10.40 2.32
C ASP A 87 -24.12 -9.12 1.95
N VAL A 88 -23.38 -8.02 1.76
CA VAL A 88 -23.97 -6.75 1.33
C VAL A 88 -23.92 -6.54 -0.18
N GLY A 89 -23.55 -7.57 -0.95
CA GLY A 89 -23.64 -7.55 -2.40
C GLY A 89 -22.42 -7.04 -3.13
N VAL A 90 -21.29 -6.90 -2.45
CA VAL A 90 -20.03 -6.48 -3.10
C VAL A 90 -19.31 -7.72 -3.61
N LYS A 91 -18.93 -7.70 -4.87
CA LYS A 91 -18.17 -8.79 -5.48
C LYS A 91 -16.72 -8.70 -5.04
N THR A 92 -16.17 -9.82 -4.58
CA THR A 92 -14.78 -9.88 -4.15
C THR A 92 -14.00 -10.94 -4.94
N VAL A 93 -12.66 -10.76 -4.98
CA VAL A 93 -11.74 -11.74 -5.53
C VAL A 93 -10.77 -12.11 -4.42
N GLU A 94 -10.65 -13.41 -4.14
CA GLU A 94 -9.76 -13.88 -3.07
C GLU A 94 -8.39 -14.22 -3.62
N GLU A 95 -7.35 -13.69 -2.95
CA GLU A 95 -5.95 -13.97 -3.27
C GLU A 95 -5.22 -14.30 -1.97
N MET A 96 -5.75 -15.29 -1.25
CA MET A 96 -5.24 -15.67 0.07
C MET A 96 -3.84 -16.27 -0.03
N GLY A 97 -2.97 -15.81 0.85
CA GLY A 97 -1.60 -16.30 0.90
C GLY A 97 -0.71 -15.79 -0.21
N THR A 98 -1.19 -14.86 -1.02
CA THR A 98 -0.43 -14.27 -2.12
C THR A 98 0.39 -13.08 -1.62
N THR A 99 1.67 -13.05 -1.97
CA THR A 99 2.51 -11.90 -1.72
C THR A 99 2.38 -10.94 -2.90
N CYS A 100 1.94 -9.72 -2.62
CA CYS A 100 1.80 -8.70 -3.65
C CYS A 100 2.77 -7.56 -3.36
N CYS A 101 3.57 -7.16 -4.37
CA CYS A 101 4.41 -5.98 -4.29
C CYS A 101 5.31 -5.97 -3.04
N TYR A 102 5.87 -7.11 -2.69
CA TYR A 102 6.72 -7.29 -1.50
C TYR A 102 6.00 -6.99 -0.19
N ALA A 103 4.70 -7.09 -0.16
CA ALA A 103 3.89 -6.74 1.01
C ALA A 103 3.66 -7.94 1.90
N GLU A 104 4.67 -8.37 2.59
CA GLU A 104 4.53 -9.47 3.55
C GLU A 104 4.59 -8.94 4.96
#